data_ffdb6f5b6907c49f102e12d26fb1972c
#
_entry.id   ffdb6f5b6907c49f102e12d26fb1972c
#
_cell.length_a   1.000
_cell.length_b   1.000
_cell.length_c   1.000
_cell.angle_alpha   90.00
_cell.angle_beta   90.00
_cell.angle_gamma   90.00
#
_symmetry.space_group_name_H-M   'P 1'
#
loop_
_entity.id
_entity.type
_entity.pdbx_description
1 polymer ?
#
loop_
_entity_poly.entity_id
_entity_poly.type
_entity_poly.pdbx_seq_one_letter_code
_entity_poly.pdbx_strand_id
1 'polypeptide(L)'
;MSIDALVLQAARHSHAGQLDLVEPLLLQILAVEPQHQIACLELARVMILSGRYDEAVAVLDPLADHAHSGAEVHRRLALAHSFADRKSAALIHYRRALELEPDNGQVLHSIANLEQALGLADEAAITYRRAVEVKPLWTMPAAVSPPEFRVLWMFSPGAGNTPPDYFVSRARFESSILTVLDDFEYDIDLLRSHADVVVNLVSDVDQSRAILGTVEALAERIGRPVLNHPRLITGTDRASISTRLAGTPGCVVPRTRTFSNVDLLQMPNKNETSELQFPLLVRRAGTHGGEDFEKVGDSNQLNEFVSRIGESDYYITPFVDYRSDDGYFRKYRFIFVGDEILPYHLAIDDKWKIHHVTTSMADIQWMQDEERAFLDDPWRVFAAPQQAALRAIRNTIGLDYFGIDCALTPAGEVVVFEVNATMLVHGKNDSFPYKSEAVNRIRQQFHSLLAGTAHEALSVT
;
A
#
# COMPACT_ATOMS: atom_id res chain seq x y z
N MET A 1 -32.17 33.05 -0.55
CA MET A 1 -31.23 32.99 0.61
C MET A 1 -30.04 33.87 0.24
N SER A 2 -29.40 34.57 1.18
CA SER A 2 -28.16 35.29 0.85
C SER A 2 -27.02 34.30 0.60
N ILE A 3 -26.00 34.70 -0.15
CA ILE A 3 -24.81 33.87 -0.42
C ILE A 3 -24.17 33.43 0.90
N ASP A 4 -24.00 34.34 1.87
CA ASP A 4 -23.43 34.00 3.19
C ASP A 4 -24.24 32.93 3.92
N ALA A 5 -25.58 32.96 3.83
CA ALA A 5 -26.41 31.93 4.44
C ALA A 5 -26.24 30.56 3.76
N LEU A 6 -26.08 30.52 2.43
CA LEU A 6 -25.79 29.30 1.67
C LEU A 6 -24.41 28.76 2.01
N VAL A 7 -23.38 29.61 2.09
CA VAL A 7 -22.00 29.20 2.50
C VAL A 7 -22.03 28.59 3.90
N LEU A 8 -22.69 29.22 4.87
CA LEU A 8 -22.78 28.70 6.22
C LEU A 8 -23.51 27.36 6.28
N GLN A 9 -24.58 27.18 5.50
CA GLN A 9 -25.32 25.93 5.43
C GLN A 9 -24.50 24.84 4.77
N ALA A 10 -23.81 25.14 3.67
CA ALA A 10 -22.89 24.17 3.01
C ALA A 10 -21.78 23.74 3.97
N ALA A 11 -21.17 24.67 4.72
CA ALA A 11 -20.16 24.36 5.72
C ALA A 11 -20.67 23.41 6.82
N ARG A 12 -21.89 23.61 7.32
CA ARG A 12 -22.52 22.72 8.31
C ARG A 12 -22.70 21.30 7.79
N HIS A 13 -23.24 21.14 6.57
CA HIS A 13 -23.40 19.83 5.95
C HIS A 13 -22.05 19.16 5.64
N SER A 14 -21.06 19.96 5.23
CA SER A 14 -19.71 19.50 5.00
C SER A 14 -19.07 18.92 6.29
N HIS A 15 -19.19 19.62 7.42
CA HIS A 15 -18.72 19.11 8.72
C HIS A 15 -19.47 17.86 9.19
N ALA A 16 -20.75 17.74 8.81
CA ALA A 16 -21.53 16.55 9.10
C ALA A 16 -21.26 15.37 8.13
N GLY A 17 -20.39 15.56 7.13
CA GLY A 17 -20.09 14.52 6.12
C GLY A 17 -21.21 14.30 5.10
N GLN A 18 -22.20 15.18 5.05
CA GLN A 18 -23.39 15.07 4.18
C GLN A 18 -23.12 15.69 2.80
N LEU A 19 -22.16 15.10 2.06
CA LEU A 19 -21.67 15.66 0.80
C LEU A 19 -22.76 15.86 -0.25
N ASP A 20 -23.75 14.98 -0.30
CA ASP A 20 -24.90 15.08 -1.23
C ASP A 20 -25.73 16.36 -1.02
N LEU A 21 -25.73 16.91 0.19
CA LEU A 21 -26.44 18.17 0.52
C LEU A 21 -25.56 19.41 0.29
N VAL A 22 -24.24 19.24 0.22
CA VAL A 22 -23.27 20.33 0.03
C VAL A 22 -23.30 20.83 -1.41
N GLU A 23 -23.18 19.93 -2.38
CA GLU A 23 -23.06 20.28 -3.80
C GLU A 23 -24.18 21.16 -4.33
N PRO A 24 -25.49 20.87 -4.10
CA PRO A 24 -26.57 21.72 -4.57
C PRO A 24 -26.52 23.15 -4.02
N LEU A 25 -26.06 23.33 -2.78
CA LEU A 25 -25.93 24.66 -2.16
C LEU A 25 -24.81 25.48 -2.80
N LEU A 26 -23.67 24.82 -3.08
CA LEU A 26 -22.53 25.45 -3.73
C LEU A 26 -22.86 25.87 -5.17
N LEU A 27 -23.58 25.02 -5.91
CA LEU A 27 -24.04 25.35 -7.25
C LEU A 27 -25.00 26.54 -7.28
N GLN A 28 -25.86 26.71 -6.26
CA GLN A 28 -26.69 27.92 -6.14
C GLN A 28 -25.85 29.19 -5.93
N ILE A 29 -24.76 29.12 -5.17
CA ILE A 29 -23.85 30.25 -4.99
C ILE A 29 -23.18 30.58 -6.33
N LEU A 30 -22.64 29.56 -7.03
CA LEU A 30 -21.92 29.75 -8.29
C LEU A 30 -22.84 30.21 -9.45
N ALA A 31 -24.14 29.96 -9.37
CA ALA A 31 -25.10 30.47 -10.33
C ALA A 31 -25.26 32.02 -10.21
N VAL A 32 -24.96 32.58 -9.04
CA VAL A 32 -25.00 34.03 -8.79
C VAL A 32 -23.62 34.66 -8.93
N GLU A 33 -22.61 34.00 -8.35
CA GLU A 33 -21.21 34.42 -8.38
C GLU A 33 -20.32 33.28 -8.89
N PRO A 34 -20.12 33.15 -10.21
CA PRO A 34 -19.42 32.02 -10.81
C PRO A 34 -17.97 31.80 -10.32
N GLN A 35 -17.34 32.88 -9.81
CA GLN A 35 -15.95 32.83 -9.31
C GLN A 35 -15.87 33.01 -7.78
N HIS A 36 -16.94 32.69 -7.05
CA HIS A 36 -16.91 32.72 -5.60
C HIS A 36 -15.92 31.70 -5.05
N GLN A 37 -14.73 32.16 -4.64
CA GLN A 37 -13.57 31.33 -4.34
C GLN A 37 -13.85 30.19 -3.34
N ILE A 38 -14.54 30.51 -2.22
CA ILE A 38 -14.87 29.50 -1.20
C ILE A 38 -15.78 28.43 -1.78
N ALA A 39 -16.76 28.80 -2.60
CA ALA A 39 -17.70 27.86 -3.21
C ALA A 39 -17.00 26.97 -4.24
N CYS A 40 -16.12 27.52 -5.09
CA CYS A 40 -15.34 26.75 -6.04
C CYS A 40 -14.38 25.77 -5.32
N LEU A 41 -13.65 26.21 -4.30
CA LEU A 41 -12.74 25.37 -3.53
C LEU A 41 -13.49 24.22 -2.85
N GLU A 42 -14.62 24.48 -2.23
CA GLU A 42 -15.40 23.46 -1.54
C GLU A 42 -16.09 22.49 -2.51
N LEU A 43 -16.59 22.99 -3.65
CA LEU A 43 -17.16 22.16 -4.71
C LEU A 43 -16.10 21.24 -5.30
N ALA A 44 -14.92 21.77 -5.61
CA ALA A 44 -13.80 20.95 -6.07
C ALA A 44 -13.40 19.86 -5.05
N ARG A 45 -13.43 20.18 -3.75
CA ARG A 45 -13.18 19.18 -2.69
C ARG A 45 -14.23 18.06 -2.73
N VAL A 46 -15.51 18.38 -2.86
CA VAL A 46 -16.60 17.39 -2.98
C VAL A 46 -16.39 16.53 -4.22
N MET A 47 -16.07 17.14 -5.36
CA MET A 47 -15.81 16.44 -6.61
C MET A 47 -14.60 15.50 -6.51
N ILE A 48 -13.49 15.95 -5.91
CA ILE A 48 -12.29 15.11 -5.68
C ILE A 48 -12.65 13.91 -4.81
N LEU A 49 -13.37 14.09 -3.71
CA LEU A 49 -13.81 13.02 -2.84
C LEU A 49 -14.76 12.03 -3.51
N SER A 50 -15.47 12.46 -4.55
CA SER A 50 -16.38 11.65 -5.37
C SER A 50 -15.73 11.07 -6.62
N GLY A 51 -14.42 11.25 -6.83
CA GLY A 51 -13.68 10.73 -7.99
C GLY A 51 -13.90 11.53 -9.29
N ARG A 52 -14.56 12.69 -9.24
CA ARG A 52 -14.87 13.57 -10.39
C ARG A 52 -13.75 14.60 -10.61
N TYR A 53 -12.55 14.10 -10.92
CA TYR A 53 -11.33 14.94 -10.96
C TYR A 53 -11.33 15.97 -12.08
N ASP A 54 -11.86 15.65 -13.27
CA ASP A 54 -11.91 16.58 -14.40
C ASP A 54 -12.89 17.73 -14.13
N GLU A 55 -14.00 17.45 -13.46
CA GLU A 55 -14.95 18.46 -13.05
C GLU A 55 -14.34 19.40 -11.99
N ALA A 56 -13.59 18.84 -11.03
CA ALA A 56 -12.86 19.63 -10.04
C ALA A 56 -11.85 20.58 -10.69
N VAL A 57 -11.11 20.12 -11.69
CA VAL A 57 -10.19 20.95 -12.47
C VAL A 57 -10.96 22.06 -13.19
N ALA A 58 -12.04 21.74 -13.90
CA ALA A 58 -12.82 22.71 -14.65
C ALA A 58 -13.42 23.84 -13.77
N VAL A 59 -13.75 23.51 -12.51
CA VAL A 59 -14.24 24.51 -11.53
C VAL A 59 -13.11 25.43 -11.03
N LEU A 60 -11.87 24.92 -10.92
CA LEU A 60 -10.75 25.66 -10.34
C LEU A 60 -9.89 26.41 -11.35
N ASP A 61 -9.78 25.93 -12.58
CA ASP A 61 -8.94 26.56 -13.63
C ASP A 61 -9.22 28.07 -13.81
N PRO A 62 -10.49 28.52 -13.87
CA PRO A 62 -10.76 29.95 -13.99
C PRO A 62 -10.25 30.81 -12.82
N LEU A 63 -10.08 30.19 -11.63
CA LEU A 63 -9.53 30.90 -10.46
C LEU A 63 -7.98 30.93 -10.51
N ALA A 64 -7.35 29.92 -11.12
CA ALA A 64 -5.89 29.84 -11.19
C ALA A 64 -5.29 30.91 -12.12
N ASP A 65 -6.02 31.33 -13.14
CA ASP A 65 -5.61 32.34 -14.12
C ASP A 65 -5.64 33.78 -13.56
N HIS A 66 -6.23 34.00 -12.38
CA HIS A 66 -6.26 35.31 -11.76
C HIS A 66 -4.91 35.69 -11.12
N ALA A 67 -4.50 36.95 -11.32
CA ALA A 67 -3.24 37.46 -10.77
C ALA A 67 -3.10 37.36 -9.24
N HIS A 68 -4.20 37.10 -8.52
CA HIS A 68 -4.26 36.97 -7.07
C HIS A 68 -4.75 35.58 -6.65
N SER A 69 -4.58 34.55 -7.48
CA SER A 69 -4.91 33.17 -7.08
C SER A 69 -4.09 32.77 -5.86
N GLY A 70 -4.77 32.31 -4.81
CA GLY A 70 -4.11 31.88 -3.58
C GLY A 70 -3.50 30.47 -3.71
N ALA A 71 -2.55 30.15 -2.84
CA ALA A 71 -1.88 28.83 -2.81
C ALA A 71 -2.87 27.66 -2.74
N GLU A 72 -4.01 27.83 -2.05
CA GLU A 72 -5.04 26.79 -1.90
C GLU A 72 -5.67 26.38 -3.24
N VAL A 73 -5.89 27.32 -4.17
CA VAL A 73 -6.40 27.01 -5.51
C VAL A 73 -5.44 26.07 -6.23
N HIS A 74 -4.15 26.42 -6.23
CA HIS A 74 -3.13 25.60 -6.86
C HIS A 74 -2.94 24.24 -6.15
N ARG A 75 -3.04 24.19 -4.83
CA ARG A 75 -3.01 22.91 -4.08
C ARG A 75 -4.15 21.98 -4.50
N ARG A 76 -5.38 22.51 -4.64
CA ARG A 76 -6.55 21.72 -5.04
C ARG A 76 -6.46 21.23 -6.48
N LEU A 77 -5.99 22.10 -7.40
CA LEU A 77 -5.72 21.69 -8.78
C LEU A 77 -4.65 20.59 -8.84
N ALA A 78 -3.55 20.77 -8.13
CA ALA A 78 -2.50 19.76 -8.05
C ALA A 78 -3.03 18.42 -7.52
N LEU A 79 -3.87 18.45 -6.48
CA LEU A 79 -4.48 17.26 -5.92
C LEU A 79 -5.41 16.56 -6.92
N ALA A 80 -6.28 17.33 -7.62
CA ALA A 80 -7.17 16.79 -8.65
C ALA A 80 -6.38 16.15 -9.81
N HIS A 81 -5.32 16.81 -10.28
CA HIS A 81 -4.42 16.26 -11.29
C HIS A 81 -3.68 15.01 -10.80
N SER A 82 -3.23 14.97 -9.54
CA SER A 82 -2.57 13.80 -8.95
C SER A 82 -3.47 12.58 -8.95
N PHE A 83 -4.71 12.72 -8.50
CA PHE A 83 -5.68 11.62 -8.51
C PHE A 83 -6.13 11.20 -9.91
N ALA A 84 -6.04 12.10 -10.90
CA ALA A 84 -6.26 11.79 -12.31
C ALA A 84 -5.02 11.22 -13.02
N ASP A 85 -3.95 10.87 -12.28
CA ASP A 85 -2.64 10.40 -12.77
C ASP A 85 -1.95 11.35 -13.77
N ARG A 86 -2.27 12.64 -13.71
CA ARG A 86 -1.64 13.71 -14.52
C ARG A 86 -0.47 14.33 -13.76
N LYS A 87 0.57 13.54 -13.49
CA LYS A 87 1.68 13.86 -12.59
C LYS A 87 2.39 15.17 -12.93
N SER A 88 2.66 15.43 -14.23
CA SER A 88 3.34 16.66 -14.67
C SER A 88 2.49 17.91 -14.42
N ALA A 89 1.19 17.86 -14.66
CA ALA A 89 0.28 18.98 -14.38
C ALA A 89 0.18 19.22 -12.86
N ALA A 90 0.07 18.17 -12.07
CA ALA A 90 0.08 18.27 -10.61
C ALA A 90 1.35 18.96 -10.10
N LEU A 91 2.52 18.56 -10.62
CA LEU A 91 3.81 19.15 -10.23
C LEU A 91 3.87 20.66 -10.53
N ILE A 92 3.36 21.11 -11.68
CA ILE A 92 3.30 22.53 -12.04
C ILE A 92 2.50 23.31 -10.99
N HIS A 93 1.30 22.83 -10.65
CA HIS A 93 0.44 23.52 -9.69
C HIS A 93 0.98 23.45 -8.27
N TYR A 94 1.57 22.34 -7.82
CA TYR A 94 2.22 22.31 -6.51
C TYR A 94 3.42 23.25 -6.43
N ARG A 95 4.23 23.35 -7.47
CA ARG A 95 5.34 24.33 -7.52
C ARG A 95 4.82 25.76 -7.44
N ARG A 96 3.71 26.05 -8.12
CA ARG A 96 3.06 27.37 -8.00
C ARG A 96 2.53 27.65 -6.60
N ALA A 97 1.93 26.66 -5.94
CA ALA A 97 1.52 26.79 -4.54
C ALA A 97 2.72 27.03 -3.61
N LEU A 98 3.86 26.38 -3.87
CA LEU A 98 5.09 26.55 -3.09
C LEU A 98 5.73 27.93 -3.28
N GLU A 99 5.63 28.55 -4.46
CA GLU A 99 6.06 29.93 -4.68
C GLU A 99 5.29 30.92 -3.81
N LEU A 100 4.01 30.63 -3.53
CA LEU A 100 3.12 31.45 -2.70
C LEU A 100 3.28 31.15 -1.20
N GLU A 101 3.62 29.90 -0.85
CA GLU A 101 3.83 29.43 0.53
C GLU A 101 5.13 28.61 0.61
N PRO A 102 6.33 29.25 0.65
CA PRO A 102 7.61 28.57 0.51
C PRO A 102 7.93 27.51 1.59
N ASP A 103 7.35 27.64 2.77
CA ASP A 103 7.59 26.74 3.91
C ASP A 103 6.39 25.81 4.16
N ASN A 104 5.63 25.51 3.11
CA ASN A 104 4.56 24.52 3.20
C ASN A 104 5.13 23.10 3.04
N GLY A 105 5.45 22.46 4.16
CA GLY A 105 6.02 21.10 4.19
C GLY A 105 5.14 20.06 3.47
N GLN A 106 3.80 20.19 3.50
CA GLN A 106 2.91 19.27 2.79
C GLN A 106 3.07 19.38 1.28
N VAL A 107 3.15 20.59 0.79
CA VAL A 107 3.37 20.86 -0.64
C VAL A 107 4.74 20.32 -1.06
N LEU A 108 5.77 20.53 -0.23
CA LEU A 108 7.10 19.98 -0.47
C LEU A 108 7.09 18.46 -0.55
N HIS A 109 6.44 17.74 0.37
CA HIS A 109 6.30 16.29 0.29
C HIS A 109 5.55 15.84 -0.97
N SER A 110 4.48 16.55 -1.35
CA SER A 110 3.73 16.22 -2.58
C SER A 110 4.58 16.41 -3.83
N ILE A 111 5.38 17.49 -3.89
CA ILE A 111 6.33 17.73 -5.00
C ILE A 111 7.36 16.60 -5.04
N ALA A 112 8.00 16.26 -3.93
CA ALA A 112 9.03 15.22 -3.86
C ALA A 112 8.49 13.86 -4.32
N ASN A 113 7.27 13.47 -3.90
CA ASN A 113 6.61 12.26 -4.36
C ASN A 113 6.35 12.26 -5.88
N LEU A 114 5.96 13.39 -6.45
CA LEU A 114 5.74 13.52 -7.90
C LEU A 114 7.06 13.51 -8.67
N GLU A 115 8.10 14.19 -8.18
CA GLU A 115 9.44 14.17 -8.76
C GLU A 115 9.98 12.74 -8.80
N GLN A 116 9.87 12.00 -7.70
CA GLN A 116 10.23 10.58 -7.65
C GLN A 116 9.43 9.74 -8.67
N ALA A 117 8.11 9.94 -8.75
CA ALA A 117 7.23 9.20 -9.67
C ALA A 117 7.45 9.57 -11.14
N LEU A 118 8.08 10.70 -11.42
CA LEU A 118 8.49 11.15 -12.75
C LEU A 118 9.94 10.77 -13.10
N GLY A 119 10.67 10.08 -12.22
CA GLY A 119 12.06 9.67 -12.41
C GLY A 119 13.07 10.80 -12.17
N LEU A 120 12.68 11.92 -11.57
CA LEU A 120 13.53 13.07 -11.21
C LEU A 120 14.14 12.83 -9.82
N ALA A 121 15.00 11.81 -9.71
CA ALA A 121 15.46 11.30 -8.41
C ALA A 121 16.30 12.32 -7.61
N ASP A 122 17.16 13.08 -8.30
CA ASP A 122 18.03 14.07 -7.65
C ASP A 122 17.21 15.25 -7.10
N GLU A 123 16.25 15.75 -7.88
CA GLU A 123 15.32 16.80 -7.46
C GLU A 123 14.46 16.31 -6.27
N ALA A 124 13.93 15.09 -6.36
CA ALA A 124 13.14 14.49 -5.30
C ALA A 124 13.94 14.42 -3.98
N ALA A 125 15.20 13.99 -4.01
CA ALA A 125 16.05 13.91 -2.82
C ALA A 125 16.23 15.28 -2.15
N ILE A 126 16.47 16.34 -2.94
CA ILE A 126 16.59 17.72 -2.45
C ILE A 126 15.27 18.19 -1.83
N THR A 127 14.17 17.92 -2.52
CA THR A 127 12.83 18.36 -2.08
C THR A 127 12.38 17.63 -0.82
N TYR A 128 12.63 16.31 -0.70
CA TYR A 128 12.36 15.54 0.53
C TYR A 128 13.16 16.10 1.72
N ARG A 129 14.46 16.37 1.54
CA ARG A 129 15.29 16.95 2.59
C ARG A 129 14.71 18.27 3.09
N ARG A 130 14.38 19.18 2.19
CA ARG A 130 13.74 20.45 2.53
C ARG A 130 12.39 20.25 3.22
N ALA A 131 11.58 19.29 2.78
CA ALA A 131 10.29 18.99 3.39
C ALA A 131 10.45 18.56 4.85
N VAL A 132 11.42 17.68 5.15
CA VAL A 132 11.73 17.20 6.51
C VAL A 132 12.35 18.30 7.37
N GLU A 133 13.21 19.17 6.82
CA GLU A 133 13.76 20.34 7.51
C GLU A 133 12.67 21.31 7.95
N VAL A 134 11.71 21.60 7.05
CA VAL A 134 10.58 22.50 7.34
C VAL A 134 9.61 21.89 8.35
N LYS A 135 9.28 20.62 8.18
CA LYS A 135 8.32 19.92 9.03
C LYS A 135 8.67 18.44 9.13
N PRO A 136 9.44 18.03 10.14
CA PRO A 136 9.90 16.64 10.27
C PRO A 136 8.78 15.65 10.55
N LEU A 137 7.69 16.08 11.20
CA LEU A 137 6.55 15.23 11.57
C LEU A 137 5.22 15.78 11.08
N TRP A 138 4.39 14.87 10.57
CA TRP A 138 2.97 15.11 10.25
C TRP A 138 2.11 14.43 11.28
N THR A 139 1.40 15.22 12.10
CA THR A 139 0.54 14.68 13.14
C THR A 139 -0.93 14.73 12.71
N MET A 140 -1.59 13.57 12.79
CA MET A 140 -3.03 13.42 12.63
C MET A 140 -3.64 13.18 14.01
N PRO A 141 -4.59 14.01 14.45
CA PRO A 141 -5.19 13.88 15.78
C PRO A 141 -6.02 12.59 15.89
N ALA A 142 -6.08 12.05 17.09
CA ALA A 142 -6.99 10.97 17.43
C ALA A 142 -8.46 11.40 17.29
N ALA A 143 -9.36 10.43 17.08
CA ALA A 143 -10.80 10.65 17.10
C ALA A 143 -11.34 10.95 18.53
N VAL A 144 -10.50 10.81 19.55
CA VAL A 144 -10.80 11.07 20.96
C VAL A 144 -9.77 12.00 21.57
N SER A 145 -10.15 12.73 22.63
CA SER A 145 -9.25 13.63 23.36
C SER A 145 -9.37 13.36 24.86
N PRO A 146 -8.28 13.05 25.55
CA PRO A 146 -6.91 12.85 25.04
C PRO A 146 -6.79 11.58 24.17
N PRO A 147 -5.75 11.46 23.32
CA PRO A 147 -5.47 10.22 22.58
C PRO A 147 -5.15 9.08 23.56
N GLU A 148 -5.52 7.86 23.20
CA GLU A 148 -5.24 6.67 24.03
C GLU A 148 -3.72 6.39 24.11
N PHE A 149 -3.01 6.57 23.00
CA PHE A 149 -1.57 6.46 22.86
C PHE A 149 -1.11 7.16 21.56
N ARG A 150 0.19 7.17 21.29
CA ARG A 150 0.81 7.82 20.13
C ARG A 150 1.56 6.81 19.28
N VAL A 151 1.35 6.87 17.98
CA VAL A 151 2.00 6.01 16.98
C VAL A 151 2.88 6.84 16.06
N LEU A 152 4.16 6.48 15.96
CA LEU A 152 5.08 7.04 14.99
C LEU A 152 5.22 6.08 13.81
N TRP A 153 4.77 6.52 12.64
CA TRP A 153 4.83 5.77 11.38
C TRP A 153 6.08 6.17 10.61
N MET A 154 6.97 5.22 10.31
CA MET A 154 8.21 5.46 9.57
C MET A 154 8.05 5.07 8.12
N PHE A 155 8.31 6.01 7.22
CA PHE A 155 8.30 5.86 5.76
C PHE A 155 9.67 6.11 5.18
N SER A 156 9.92 5.60 3.98
CA SER A 156 11.02 6.02 3.11
C SER A 156 10.51 6.87 1.95
N PRO A 157 11.35 7.68 1.32
CA PRO A 157 11.03 8.33 0.05
C PRO A 157 10.60 7.34 -1.03
N GLY A 158 9.61 7.71 -1.83
CA GLY A 158 9.18 6.93 -2.98
C GLY A 158 8.31 5.72 -2.66
N ALA A 159 8.47 4.68 -3.47
CA ALA A 159 7.73 3.43 -3.36
C ALA A 159 8.31 2.51 -2.27
N GLY A 160 7.66 1.39 -2.02
CA GLY A 160 8.15 0.38 -1.07
C GLY A 160 7.62 0.52 0.35
N ASN A 161 6.64 1.40 0.57
CA ASN A 161 5.99 1.58 1.86
C ASN A 161 4.60 0.93 1.89
N THR A 162 4.19 0.42 3.07
CA THR A 162 2.81 0.01 3.30
C THR A 162 1.93 1.24 3.53
N PRO A 163 0.87 1.49 2.74
CA PRO A 163 -0.06 2.59 2.98
C PRO A 163 -0.85 2.41 4.28
N PRO A 164 -0.88 3.41 5.18
CA PRO A 164 -1.55 3.31 6.48
C PRO A 164 -3.00 3.77 6.46
N ASP A 165 -3.53 4.29 5.35
CA ASP A 165 -4.78 5.06 5.31
C ASP A 165 -5.95 4.39 6.01
N TYR A 166 -6.15 3.08 5.81
CA TYR A 166 -7.25 2.38 6.43
C TYR A 166 -7.02 2.08 7.92
N PHE A 167 -5.77 2.07 8.39
CA PHE A 167 -5.43 1.90 9.81
C PHE A 167 -5.69 3.17 10.63
N VAL A 168 -5.39 4.34 10.06
CA VAL A 168 -5.44 5.62 10.79
C VAL A 168 -6.82 6.27 10.77
N SER A 169 -7.72 5.89 9.85
CA SER A 169 -9.05 6.48 9.75
C SER A 169 -9.86 6.24 11.03
N ARG A 170 -10.26 7.34 11.71
CA ARG A 170 -11.01 7.34 12.97
C ARG A 170 -10.31 6.58 14.11
N ALA A 171 -8.99 6.53 14.08
CA ALA A 171 -8.20 5.91 15.14
C ALA A 171 -8.35 6.67 16.46
N ARG A 172 -8.30 5.95 17.58
CA ARG A 172 -8.35 6.53 18.92
C ARG A 172 -6.96 6.94 19.43
N PHE A 173 -5.92 6.64 18.66
CA PHE A 173 -4.54 7.03 18.89
C PHE A 173 -4.15 8.21 17.98
N GLU A 174 -3.20 9.00 18.44
CA GLU A 174 -2.57 10.06 17.63
C GLU A 174 -1.52 9.44 16.72
N SER A 175 -1.48 9.88 15.47
CA SER A 175 -0.53 9.38 14.47
C SER A 175 0.43 10.48 14.06
N SER A 176 1.74 10.21 14.15
CA SER A 176 2.78 11.06 13.60
C SER A 176 3.53 10.33 12.49
N ILE A 177 3.63 10.95 11.32
CA ILE A 177 4.29 10.39 10.13
C ILE A 177 5.69 11.00 10.03
N LEU A 178 6.69 10.14 9.88
CA LEU A 178 8.09 10.49 9.69
C LEU A 178 8.59 9.93 8.37
N THR A 179 9.14 10.79 7.51
CA THR A 179 9.92 10.34 6.34
C THR A 179 11.37 10.20 6.74
N VAL A 180 11.92 8.99 6.63
CA VAL A 180 13.32 8.68 6.96
C VAL A 180 14.19 8.93 5.74
N LEU A 181 15.25 9.73 5.92
CA LEU A 181 16.25 10.05 4.91
C LEU A 181 17.62 9.55 5.36
N ASP A 182 18.43 9.09 4.41
CA ASP A 182 19.85 8.86 4.66
C ASP A 182 20.56 10.17 4.97
N ASP A 183 21.57 10.11 5.82
CA ASP A 183 22.41 11.26 6.21
C ASP A 183 21.63 12.48 6.73
N PHE A 184 20.51 12.23 7.44
CA PHE A 184 19.73 13.28 8.09
C PHE A 184 19.73 13.10 9.61
N GLU A 185 20.05 14.19 10.33
CA GLU A 185 20.03 14.20 11.80
C GLU A 185 18.65 14.56 12.32
N TYR A 186 18.04 13.62 13.05
CA TYR A 186 16.72 13.77 13.67
C TYR A 186 16.84 14.14 15.14
N ASP A 187 15.96 15.02 15.61
CA ASP A 187 15.74 15.24 17.04
C ASP A 187 15.04 14.00 17.65
N ILE A 188 15.84 13.16 18.29
CA ILE A 188 15.38 11.90 18.87
C ILE A 188 14.39 12.12 20.02
N ASP A 189 14.55 13.19 20.81
CA ASP A 189 13.65 13.49 21.92
C ASP A 189 12.29 13.94 21.40
N LEU A 190 12.26 14.72 20.31
CA LEU A 190 11.02 15.04 19.59
C LEU A 190 10.34 13.77 19.09
N LEU A 191 11.05 12.89 18.38
CA LEU A 191 10.48 11.65 17.85
C LEU A 191 9.93 10.76 18.97
N ARG A 192 10.68 10.62 20.07
CA ARG A 192 10.29 9.84 21.25
C ARG A 192 9.04 10.41 21.92
N SER A 193 8.89 11.75 21.94
CA SER A 193 7.71 12.41 22.49
C SER A 193 6.43 12.15 21.69
N HIS A 194 6.56 11.79 20.41
CA HIS A 194 5.47 11.45 19.50
C HIS A 194 5.25 9.94 19.32
N ALA A 195 5.91 9.09 20.14
CA ALA A 195 5.86 7.65 19.99
C ALA A 195 5.69 6.95 21.34
N ASP A 196 4.60 6.23 21.52
CA ASP A 196 4.47 5.15 22.50
C ASP A 196 4.78 3.80 21.81
N VAL A 197 4.52 3.71 20.50
CA VAL A 197 4.91 2.62 19.61
C VAL A 197 5.37 3.18 18.25
N VAL A 198 6.36 2.54 17.63
CA VAL A 198 6.84 2.83 16.28
C VAL A 198 6.31 1.76 15.33
N VAL A 199 5.83 2.14 14.16
CA VAL A 199 5.45 1.21 13.09
C VAL A 199 6.35 1.48 11.88
N ASN A 200 7.12 0.48 11.50
CA ASN A 200 7.89 0.54 10.27
C ASN A 200 7.00 0.16 9.09
N LEU A 201 6.80 1.11 8.18
CA LEU A 201 6.06 0.91 6.94
C LEU A 201 6.97 0.72 5.70
N VAL A 202 8.29 0.87 5.88
CA VAL A 202 9.28 0.55 4.83
C VAL A 202 9.38 -0.97 4.73
N SER A 203 8.72 -1.57 3.75
CA SER A 203 8.37 -2.99 3.79
C SER A 203 8.62 -3.75 2.48
N ASP A 204 8.88 -3.06 1.36
CA ASP A 204 9.29 -3.67 0.10
C ASP A 204 10.82 -3.65 -0.01
N VAL A 205 11.43 -4.81 0.22
CA VAL A 205 12.88 -4.94 0.21
C VAL A 205 13.51 -4.72 -1.18
N ASP A 206 12.80 -5.03 -2.26
CA ASP A 206 13.33 -4.84 -3.62
C ASP A 206 13.47 -3.35 -3.96
N GLN A 207 12.59 -2.51 -3.40
CA GLN A 207 12.58 -1.06 -3.64
C GLN A 207 13.29 -0.24 -2.55
N SER A 208 13.39 -0.75 -1.32
CA SER A 208 13.83 0.02 -0.16
C SER A 208 15.07 -0.55 0.54
N ARG A 209 15.75 -1.53 -0.05
CA ARG A 209 16.91 -2.23 0.57
C ARG A 209 17.97 -1.25 1.09
N ALA A 210 18.27 -0.21 0.34
CA ALA A 210 19.34 0.74 0.67
C ALA A 210 19.05 1.49 1.98
N ILE A 211 17.80 1.85 2.26
CA ILE A 211 17.43 2.68 3.41
C ILE A 211 17.10 1.87 4.68
N LEU A 212 16.90 0.55 4.58
CA LEU A 212 16.47 -0.27 5.73
C LEU A 212 17.43 -0.20 6.91
N GLY A 213 18.75 -0.09 6.66
CA GLY A 213 19.75 0.08 7.71
C GLY A 213 19.59 1.40 8.47
N THR A 214 19.31 2.49 7.77
CA THR A 214 19.04 3.81 8.36
C THR A 214 17.75 3.80 9.17
N VAL A 215 16.69 3.15 8.64
CA VAL A 215 15.41 3.00 9.36
C VAL A 215 15.61 2.20 10.64
N GLU A 216 16.39 1.11 10.61
CA GLU A 216 16.71 0.28 11.78
C GLU A 216 17.46 1.09 12.84
N ALA A 217 18.55 1.74 12.46
CA ALA A 217 19.35 2.54 13.38
C ALA A 217 18.54 3.68 14.02
N LEU A 218 17.66 4.32 13.26
CA LEU A 218 16.78 5.36 13.78
C LEU A 218 15.76 4.80 14.77
N ALA A 219 15.12 3.67 14.43
CA ALA A 219 14.16 3.00 15.30
C ALA A 219 14.79 2.60 16.64
N GLU A 220 16.02 2.06 16.61
CA GLU A 220 16.80 1.72 17.83
C GLU A 220 17.12 2.96 18.68
N ARG A 221 17.50 4.09 18.07
CA ARG A 221 17.77 5.36 18.77
C ARG A 221 16.50 5.91 19.42
N ILE A 222 15.34 5.79 18.81
CA ILE A 222 14.04 6.20 19.39
C ILE A 222 13.75 5.37 20.63
N GLY A 223 14.09 4.07 20.64
CA GLY A 223 14.02 3.21 21.82
C GLY A 223 12.60 2.95 22.30
N ARG A 224 11.64 2.88 21.38
CA ARG A 224 10.25 2.46 21.62
C ARG A 224 10.00 1.09 20.96
N PRO A 225 8.99 0.32 21.38
CA PRO A 225 8.62 -0.91 20.68
C PRO A 225 8.35 -0.64 19.20
N VAL A 226 8.82 -1.54 18.34
CA VAL A 226 8.75 -1.40 16.87
C VAL A 226 7.98 -2.55 16.29
N LEU A 227 6.85 -2.27 15.64
CA LEU A 227 6.13 -3.25 14.82
C LEU A 227 6.75 -3.32 13.42
N ASN A 228 6.85 -4.52 12.89
CA ASN A 228 7.55 -4.84 11.64
C ASN A 228 8.98 -4.29 11.63
N HIS A 229 9.76 -4.72 12.64
CA HIS A 229 11.13 -4.25 12.83
C HIS A 229 11.94 -4.36 11.52
N PRO A 230 12.67 -3.29 11.09
CA PRO A 230 13.33 -3.23 9.77
C PRO A 230 14.26 -4.40 9.48
N ARG A 231 14.96 -4.95 10.49
CA ARG A 231 15.83 -6.14 10.35
C ARG A 231 15.10 -7.36 9.82
N LEU A 232 13.79 -7.51 10.09
CA LEU A 232 12.99 -8.64 9.62
C LEU A 232 12.54 -8.45 8.17
N ILE A 233 12.48 -7.20 7.70
CA ILE A 233 12.12 -6.87 6.31
C ILE A 233 13.23 -7.28 5.35
N THR A 234 14.51 -7.14 5.72
CA THR A 234 15.66 -7.43 4.85
C THR A 234 15.63 -8.81 4.20
N GLY A 235 15.02 -9.80 4.86
CA GLY A 235 14.89 -11.17 4.36
C GLY A 235 13.51 -11.50 3.78
N THR A 236 12.74 -10.52 3.29
CA THR A 236 11.38 -10.73 2.75
C THR A 236 11.30 -10.69 1.23
N ASP A 237 12.43 -10.59 0.50
CA ASP A 237 12.42 -10.79 -0.94
C ASP A 237 12.01 -12.23 -1.30
N ARG A 238 11.53 -12.44 -2.52
CA ARG A 238 10.96 -13.72 -2.97
C ARG A 238 11.92 -14.90 -2.85
N ALA A 239 13.20 -14.68 -3.15
CA ALA A 239 14.22 -15.72 -3.07
C ALA A 239 14.54 -16.09 -1.62
N SER A 240 14.70 -15.09 -0.75
CA SER A 240 14.92 -15.26 0.69
C SER A 240 13.74 -15.96 1.37
N ILE A 241 12.50 -15.55 1.08
CA ILE A 241 11.28 -16.17 1.60
C ILE A 241 11.18 -17.63 1.17
N SER A 242 11.43 -17.94 -0.11
CA SER A 242 11.37 -19.33 -0.59
C SER A 242 12.39 -20.23 0.12
N THR A 243 13.55 -19.69 0.48
CA THR A 243 14.58 -20.40 1.23
C THR A 243 14.20 -20.56 2.71
N ARG A 244 13.70 -19.50 3.35
CA ARG A 244 13.28 -19.51 4.77
C ARG A 244 12.12 -20.47 5.04
N LEU A 245 11.18 -20.56 4.12
CA LEU A 245 10.01 -21.43 4.23
C LEU A 245 10.25 -22.84 3.67
N ALA A 246 11.42 -23.11 3.08
CA ALA A 246 11.74 -24.44 2.57
C ALA A 246 11.65 -25.50 3.67
N GLY A 247 10.94 -26.59 3.40
CA GLY A 247 10.75 -27.67 4.37
C GLY A 247 9.73 -27.37 5.49
N THR A 248 8.97 -26.28 5.41
CA THR A 248 7.86 -26.02 6.34
C THR A 248 6.82 -27.14 6.21
N PRO A 249 6.48 -27.86 7.31
CA PRO A 249 5.54 -28.98 7.26
C PRO A 249 4.17 -28.58 6.70
N GLY A 250 3.63 -29.35 5.78
CA GLY A 250 2.33 -29.10 5.15
C GLY A 250 2.34 -27.97 4.10
N CYS A 251 3.53 -27.45 3.74
CA CYS A 251 3.69 -26.42 2.73
C CYS A 251 4.46 -26.93 1.50
N VAL A 252 4.01 -26.49 0.33
CA VAL A 252 4.76 -26.51 -0.93
C VAL A 252 5.26 -25.10 -1.18
N VAL A 253 6.57 -24.90 -1.07
CA VAL A 253 7.20 -23.60 -1.29
C VAL A 253 8.15 -23.74 -2.48
N PRO A 254 7.73 -23.33 -3.69
CA PRO A 254 8.58 -23.45 -4.87
C PRO A 254 9.81 -22.57 -4.70
N ARG A 255 10.99 -23.17 -4.92
CA ARG A 255 12.26 -22.47 -4.76
C ARG A 255 12.40 -21.36 -5.79
N THR A 256 12.36 -20.13 -5.35
CA THR A 256 12.62 -18.95 -6.19
C THR A 256 14.11 -18.63 -6.18
N ARG A 257 14.65 -18.35 -7.35
CA ARG A 257 16.05 -17.92 -7.55
C ARG A 257 16.08 -16.61 -8.32
N THR A 258 17.09 -15.80 -8.04
CA THR A 258 17.35 -14.57 -8.77
C THR A 258 18.48 -14.83 -9.78
N PHE A 259 18.27 -14.35 -11.01
CA PHE A 259 19.26 -14.39 -12.08
C PHE A 259 19.33 -13.06 -12.77
N SER A 260 20.54 -12.64 -13.16
CA SER A 260 20.68 -11.48 -14.06
C SER A 260 20.26 -11.85 -15.49
N ASN A 261 19.98 -10.86 -16.30
CA ASN A 261 19.75 -11.01 -17.75
C ASN A 261 20.91 -11.79 -18.39
N VAL A 262 22.15 -11.43 -18.07
CA VAL A 262 23.36 -12.04 -18.65
C VAL A 262 23.46 -13.52 -18.29
N ASP A 263 23.23 -13.86 -17.03
CA ASP A 263 23.27 -15.26 -16.57
C ASP A 263 22.21 -16.11 -17.30
N LEU A 264 20.99 -15.59 -17.44
CA LEU A 264 19.93 -16.31 -18.14
C LEU A 264 20.22 -16.49 -19.63
N LEU A 265 20.71 -15.49 -20.32
CA LEU A 265 20.99 -15.57 -21.75
C LEU A 265 22.22 -16.44 -22.07
N GLN A 266 23.22 -16.44 -21.18
CA GLN A 266 24.47 -17.19 -21.38
C GLN A 266 24.43 -18.62 -20.80
N MET A 267 23.39 -19.00 -20.03
CA MET A 267 23.28 -20.31 -19.41
C MET A 267 23.21 -21.42 -20.49
N PRO A 268 24.21 -22.32 -20.55
CA PRO A 268 24.18 -23.42 -21.51
C PRO A 268 23.15 -24.46 -21.07
N ASN A 269 22.54 -25.15 -22.04
CA ASN A 269 21.68 -26.33 -21.84
C ASN A 269 20.61 -26.15 -20.74
N LYS A 270 19.87 -25.02 -20.78
CA LYS A 270 18.85 -24.67 -19.76
C LYS A 270 17.84 -25.80 -19.49
N ASN A 271 17.55 -26.64 -20.46
CA ASN A 271 16.63 -27.77 -20.33
C ASN A 271 17.24 -28.96 -19.58
N GLU A 272 18.58 -29.03 -19.44
CA GLU A 272 19.32 -30.13 -18.84
C GLU A 272 19.89 -29.79 -17.45
N THR A 273 19.84 -28.51 -17.05
CA THR A 273 20.31 -28.11 -15.72
C THR A 273 19.29 -28.52 -14.67
N SER A 274 19.73 -29.09 -13.56
CA SER A 274 18.87 -29.34 -12.39
C SER A 274 18.31 -28.07 -11.75
N GLU A 275 18.74 -26.92 -12.23
CA GLU A 275 18.37 -25.60 -11.70
C GLU A 275 17.07 -25.05 -12.27
N LEU A 276 16.74 -25.42 -13.53
CA LEU A 276 15.55 -24.93 -14.25
C LEU A 276 14.69 -26.12 -14.68
N GLN A 277 13.64 -26.40 -13.91
CA GLN A 277 12.65 -27.44 -14.23
C GLN A 277 11.40 -26.79 -14.83
N PHE A 278 11.25 -26.88 -16.14
CA PHE A 278 10.06 -26.36 -16.84
C PHE A 278 8.80 -27.18 -16.53
N PRO A 279 7.61 -26.52 -16.50
CA PRO A 279 7.38 -25.11 -16.77
C PRO A 279 7.80 -24.21 -15.61
N LEU A 280 8.29 -23.01 -15.94
CA LEU A 280 8.76 -22.00 -15.00
C LEU A 280 7.87 -20.78 -14.97
N LEU A 281 7.82 -20.11 -13.84
CA LEU A 281 7.33 -18.74 -13.68
C LEU A 281 8.52 -17.80 -13.73
N VAL A 282 8.45 -16.80 -14.60
CA VAL A 282 9.49 -15.78 -14.80
C VAL A 282 8.88 -14.42 -14.49
N ARG A 283 9.57 -13.63 -13.68
CA ARG A 283 9.16 -12.27 -13.31
C ARG A 283 10.36 -11.34 -13.28
N ARG A 284 10.23 -10.11 -13.78
CA ARG A 284 11.22 -9.06 -13.53
C ARG A 284 11.21 -8.69 -12.04
N ALA A 285 12.39 -8.56 -11.41
CA ALA A 285 12.50 -8.14 -10.02
C ALA A 285 11.97 -6.71 -9.84
N GLY A 286 11.41 -6.42 -8.67
CA GLY A 286 10.81 -5.12 -8.34
C GLY A 286 9.45 -4.83 -8.98
N THR A 287 8.82 -5.80 -9.69
CA THR A 287 7.47 -5.64 -10.27
C THR A 287 6.39 -6.28 -9.43
N HIS A 288 5.19 -5.68 -9.47
CA HIS A 288 4.00 -6.09 -8.73
C HIS A 288 2.78 -6.28 -9.65
N GLY A 289 1.66 -6.77 -9.12
CA GLY A 289 0.38 -6.84 -9.84
C GLY A 289 0.37 -7.72 -11.09
N GLY A 290 1.37 -8.59 -11.29
CA GLY A 290 1.45 -9.44 -12.48
C GLY A 290 2.13 -8.78 -13.69
N GLU A 291 2.71 -7.59 -13.53
CA GLU A 291 3.55 -6.95 -14.53
C GLU A 291 4.81 -7.79 -14.79
N ASP A 292 5.24 -7.86 -16.06
CA ASP A 292 6.41 -8.63 -16.50
C ASP A 292 6.49 -10.01 -15.81
N PHE A 293 5.39 -10.76 -15.84
CA PHE A 293 5.23 -12.06 -15.21
C PHE A 293 4.57 -13.05 -16.14
N GLU A 294 5.28 -14.13 -16.50
CA GLU A 294 4.82 -15.16 -17.44
C GLU A 294 5.17 -16.57 -16.98
N LYS A 295 4.42 -17.55 -17.48
CA LYS A 295 4.76 -18.97 -17.42
C LYS A 295 5.39 -19.38 -18.74
N VAL A 296 6.60 -19.93 -18.68
CA VAL A 296 7.37 -20.39 -19.83
C VAL A 296 7.53 -21.90 -19.79
N GLY A 297 7.30 -22.53 -20.93
CA GLY A 297 7.32 -24.00 -21.07
C GLY A 297 8.68 -24.59 -21.43
N ASP A 298 9.59 -23.76 -21.93
CA ASP A 298 10.91 -24.19 -22.40
C ASP A 298 11.91 -23.02 -22.41
N SER A 299 13.17 -23.31 -22.73
CA SER A 299 14.24 -22.33 -22.77
C SER A 299 14.10 -21.29 -23.89
N ASN A 300 13.39 -21.58 -24.99
CA ASN A 300 13.19 -20.62 -26.06
C ASN A 300 12.24 -19.52 -25.59
N GLN A 301 11.12 -19.90 -24.97
CA GLN A 301 10.18 -18.95 -24.38
C GLN A 301 10.83 -18.10 -23.27
N LEU A 302 11.71 -18.72 -22.45
CA LEU A 302 12.48 -17.98 -21.44
C LEU A 302 13.38 -16.93 -22.08
N ASN A 303 14.13 -17.29 -23.13
CA ASN A 303 15.01 -16.37 -23.85
C ASN A 303 14.23 -15.24 -24.52
N GLU A 304 13.07 -15.55 -25.11
CA GLU A 304 12.19 -14.55 -25.72
C GLU A 304 11.70 -13.54 -24.69
N PHE A 305 11.23 -14.02 -23.53
CA PHE A 305 10.79 -13.15 -22.42
C PHE A 305 11.92 -12.23 -21.94
N VAL A 306 13.09 -12.80 -21.64
CA VAL A 306 14.25 -12.04 -21.12
C VAL A 306 14.76 -11.03 -22.16
N SER A 307 14.80 -11.40 -23.44
CA SER A 307 15.22 -10.50 -24.52
C SER A 307 14.25 -9.34 -24.75
N ARG A 308 12.95 -9.57 -24.56
CA ARG A 308 11.90 -8.55 -24.69
C ARG A 308 11.93 -7.53 -23.56
N ILE A 309 12.14 -7.98 -22.32
CA ILE A 309 12.16 -7.12 -21.13
C ILE A 309 13.50 -6.38 -21.02
N GLY A 310 14.63 -7.02 -21.34
CA GLY A 310 15.96 -6.41 -21.40
C GLY A 310 16.75 -6.55 -20.09
N GLU A 311 17.62 -5.58 -19.83
CA GLU A 311 18.55 -5.61 -18.70
C GLU A 311 17.80 -5.43 -17.36
N SER A 312 17.79 -6.48 -16.56
CA SER A 312 17.16 -6.53 -15.23
C SER A 312 17.58 -7.81 -14.52
N ASP A 313 17.27 -7.90 -13.23
CA ASP A 313 17.22 -9.15 -12.49
C ASP A 313 15.83 -9.81 -12.65
N TYR A 314 15.82 -11.13 -12.61
CA TYR A 314 14.64 -11.96 -12.81
C TYR A 314 14.49 -12.98 -11.68
N TYR A 315 13.27 -13.07 -11.15
CA TYR A 315 12.86 -14.21 -10.31
C TYR A 315 12.40 -15.36 -11.19
N ILE A 316 13.02 -16.51 -10.98
CA ILE A 316 12.67 -17.77 -11.64
C ILE A 316 12.16 -18.75 -10.58
N THR A 317 10.95 -19.25 -10.79
CA THR A 317 10.26 -20.15 -9.84
C THR A 317 9.66 -21.32 -10.60
N PRO A 318 9.83 -22.59 -10.16
CA PRO A 318 9.09 -23.72 -10.73
C PRO A 318 7.58 -23.52 -10.62
N PHE A 319 6.85 -23.81 -11.70
CA PHE A 319 5.39 -23.74 -11.66
C PHE A 319 4.83 -24.94 -10.90
N VAL A 320 3.94 -24.68 -9.95
CA VAL A 320 3.13 -25.68 -9.25
C VAL A 320 1.71 -25.62 -9.80
N ASP A 321 1.19 -26.73 -10.31
CA ASP A 321 -0.23 -26.81 -10.68
C ASP A 321 -1.07 -27.04 -9.41
N TYR A 322 -1.86 -26.03 -9.06
CA TYR A 322 -2.77 -26.03 -7.92
C TYR A 322 -4.24 -26.02 -8.34
N ARG A 323 -4.50 -26.45 -9.58
CA ARG A 323 -5.83 -26.53 -10.12
C ARG A 323 -6.69 -27.49 -9.30
N SER A 324 -7.88 -27.04 -8.91
CA SER A 324 -8.87 -27.86 -8.21
C SER A 324 -9.54 -28.85 -9.19
N ASP A 325 -10.20 -29.88 -8.66
CA ASP A 325 -10.84 -30.95 -9.46
C ASP A 325 -11.93 -30.45 -10.41
N ASP A 326 -12.52 -29.28 -10.11
CA ASP A 326 -13.50 -28.60 -10.96
C ASP A 326 -12.88 -27.79 -12.11
N GLY A 327 -11.55 -27.80 -12.24
CA GLY A 327 -10.82 -27.12 -13.30
C GLY A 327 -10.46 -25.66 -12.99
N TYR A 328 -10.92 -25.10 -11.90
CA TYR A 328 -10.59 -23.73 -11.49
C TYR A 328 -9.37 -23.66 -10.60
N PHE A 329 -8.70 -22.50 -10.65
CA PHE A 329 -7.63 -22.13 -9.74
C PHE A 329 -8.19 -21.23 -8.65
N ARG A 330 -7.76 -21.46 -7.39
CA ARG A 330 -8.18 -20.71 -6.21
C ARG A 330 -6.95 -20.13 -5.52
N LYS A 331 -6.88 -18.80 -5.42
CA LYS A 331 -5.83 -18.09 -4.74
C LYS A 331 -6.41 -17.39 -3.50
N TYR A 332 -5.99 -17.85 -2.33
CA TYR A 332 -6.41 -17.33 -1.03
C TYR A 332 -5.41 -16.32 -0.54
N ARG A 333 -5.91 -15.27 0.08
CA ARG A 333 -5.09 -14.28 0.78
C ARG A 333 -5.45 -14.23 2.24
N PHE A 334 -4.44 -14.42 3.08
CA PHE A 334 -4.52 -14.22 4.51
C PHE A 334 -3.67 -13.02 4.93
N ILE A 335 -4.16 -12.29 5.94
CA ILE A 335 -3.42 -11.26 6.64
C ILE A 335 -3.09 -11.76 8.04
N PHE A 336 -1.84 -11.66 8.41
CA PHE A 336 -1.32 -11.99 9.74
C PHE A 336 -1.18 -10.69 10.53
N VAL A 337 -1.76 -10.65 11.73
CA VAL A 337 -1.71 -9.50 12.64
C VAL A 337 -1.43 -10.02 14.04
N GLY A 338 -0.18 -9.88 14.49
CA GLY A 338 0.27 -10.56 15.71
C GLY A 338 0.10 -12.07 15.59
N ASP A 339 -0.66 -12.68 16.50
CA ASP A 339 -0.94 -14.10 16.50
C ASP A 339 -2.14 -14.52 15.64
N GLU A 340 -2.92 -13.55 15.15
CA GLU A 340 -4.14 -13.79 14.41
C GLU A 340 -3.87 -14.00 12.93
N ILE A 341 -4.60 -14.95 12.33
CA ILE A 341 -4.58 -15.27 10.90
C ILE A 341 -5.97 -15.00 10.35
N LEU A 342 -6.09 -13.96 9.55
CA LEU A 342 -7.37 -13.41 9.11
C LEU A 342 -7.55 -13.56 7.60
N PRO A 343 -8.70 -14.11 7.13
CA PRO A 343 -8.99 -14.18 5.71
C PRO A 343 -9.26 -12.79 5.15
N TYR A 344 -8.76 -12.51 3.95
CA TYR A 344 -8.97 -11.22 3.30
C TYR A 344 -9.57 -11.33 1.90
N HIS A 345 -9.16 -12.34 1.12
CA HIS A 345 -9.58 -12.47 -0.27
C HIS A 345 -9.46 -13.92 -0.75
N LEU A 346 -10.42 -14.35 -1.58
CA LEU A 346 -10.33 -15.53 -2.43
C LEU A 346 -10.55 -15.09 -3.87
N ALA A 347 -9.55 -15.28 -4.73
CA ALA A 347 -9.68 -15.07 -6.16
C ALA A 347 -9.80 -16.40 -6.88
N ILE A 348 -10.79 -16.53 -7.78
CA ILE A 348 -11.10 -17.75 -8.55
C ILE A 348 -11.04 -17.42 -10.04
N ASP A 349 -10.34 -18.25 -10.82
CA ASP A 349 -10.25 -18.11 -12.28
C ASP A 349 -10.06 -19.50 -12.93
N ASP A 350 -10.38 -19.64 -14.21
CA ASP A 350 -10.05 -20.81 -15.02
C ASP A 350 -8.60 -20.80 -15.51
N LYS A 351 -7.87 -19.70 -15.27
CA LYS A 351 -6.45 -19.49 -15.61
C LYS A 351 -5.57 -19.48 -14.37
N TRP A 352 -4.35 -20.01 -14.53
CA TRP A 352 -3.36 -20.05 -13.45
C TRP A 352 -2.90 -18.66 -12.97
N LYS A 353 -2.86 -17.65 -13.86
CA LYS A 353 -2.48 -16.28 -13.55
C LYS A 353 -3.68 -15.52 -13.04
N ILE A 354 -3.93 -15.63 -11.75
CA ILE A 354 -5.07 -14.96 -11.10
C ILE A 354 -4.66 -13.57 -10.62
N HIS A 355 -5.37 -12.55 -11.09
CA HIS A 355 -5.28 -11.19 -10.57
C HIS A 355 -6.69 -10.66 -10.33
N HIS A 356 -6.93 -10.02 -9.18
CA HIS A 356 -8.27 -9.57 -8.75
C HIS A 356 -9.00 -8.65 -9.77
N VAL A 357 -8.24 -7.94 -10.61
CA VAL A 357 -8.80 -7.05 -11.66
C VAL A 357 -9.21 -7.83 -12.92
N THR A 358 -8.61 -9.00 -13.15
CA THR A 358 -8.81 -9.76 -14.40
C THR A 358 -9.76 -10.94 -14.26
N THR A 359 -10.18 -11.28 -13.04
CA THR A 359 -11.16 -12.35 -12.82
C THR A 359 -12.58 -11.90 -13.16
N SER A 360 -13.41 -12.81 -13.63
CA SER A 360 -14.84 -12.56 -13.87
C SER A 360 -15.70 -12.67 -12.59
N MET A 361 -15.10 -12.62 -11.41
CA MET A 361 -15.81 -12.82 -10.13
C MET A 361 -16.93 -11.81 -9.89
N ALA A 362 -16.79 -10.57 -10.39
CA ALA A 362 -17.83 -9.56 -10.25
C ALA A 362 -19.15 -9.96 -10.92
N ASP A 363 -19.08 -10.78 -11.97
CA ASP A 363 -20.23 -11.20 -12.78
C ASP A 363 -20.72 -12.63 -12.45
N ILE A 364 -19.98 -13.39 -11.62
CA ILE A 364 -20.25 -14.81 -11.37
C ILE A 364 -20.60 -15.05 -9.90
N GLN A 365 -21.89 -15.25 -9.63
CA GLN A 365 -22.44 -15.33 -8.28
C GLN A 365 -21.82 -16.45 -7.41
N TRP A 366 -21.64 -17.66 -7.95
CA TRP A 366 -21.11 -18.77 -7.16
C TRP A 366 -19.68 -18.52 -6.68
N MET A 367 -18.85 -17.80 -7.46
CA MET A 367 -17.50 -17.41 -7.03
C MET A 367 -17.54 -16.42 -5.87
N GLN A 368 -18.48 -15.47 -5.90
CA GLN A 368 -18.70 -14.52 -4.80
C GLN A 368 -19.21 -15.24 -3.54
N ASP A 369 -20.10 -16.21 -3.71
CA ASP A 369 -20.64 -16.99 -2.58
C ASP A 369 -19.55 -17.86 -1.95
N GLU A 370 -18.64 -18.43 -2.75
CA GLU A 370 -17.47 -19.17 -2.25
C GLU A 370 -16.49 -18.25 -1.52
N GLU A 371 -16.20 -17.06 -2.06
CA GLU A 371 -15.36 -16.06 -1.36
C GLU A 371 -16.01 -15.64 -0.04
N ARG A 372 -17.32 -15.37 -0.03
CA ARG A 372 -18.05 -15.00 1.19
C ARG A 372 -17.94 -16.11 2.25
N ALA A 373 -18.17 -17.36 1.85
CA ALA A 373 -18.04 -18.50 2.76
C ALA A 373 -16.63 -18.65 3.34
N PHE A 374 -15.59 -18.40 2.52
CA PHE A 374 -14.21 -18.38 2.97
C PHE A 374 -13.93 -17.23 3.95
N LEU A 375 -14.44 -16.02 3.70
CA LEU A 375 -14.27 -14.87 4.57
C LEU A 375 -14.98 -15.04 5.91
N ASP A 376 -16.12 -15.72 5.91
CA ASP A 376 -16.89 -16.00 7.15
C ASP A 376 -16.24 -17.10 8.00
N ASP A 377 -15.79 -18.19 7.37
CA ASP A 377 -15.16 -19.31 8.07
C ASP A 377 -14.08 -19.97 7.17
N PRO A 378 -12.83 -19.44 7.17
CA PRO A 378 -11.73 -19.99 6.37
C PRO A 378 -11.35 -21.41 6.80
N TRP A 379 -11.71 -21.81 8.02
CA TRP A 379 -11.32 -23.07 8.63
C TRP A 379 -12.10 -24.27 8.09
N ARG A 380 -13.18 -24.03 7.34
CA ARG A 380 -13.84 -25.07 6.53
C ARG A 380 -12.98 -25.54 5.38
N VAL A 381 -12.18 -24.64 4.81
CA VAL A 381 -11.26 -24.93 3.68
C VAL A 381 -9.89 -25.29 4.21
N PHE A 382 -9.37 -24.51 5.17
CA PHE A 382 -8.08 -24.74 5.81
C PHE A 382 -8.29 -25.49 7.13
N ALA A 383 -8.38 -26.83 7.05
CA ALA A 383 -8.55 -27.71 8.21
C ALA A 383 -7.31 -27.71 9.14
N ALA A 384 -7.30 -28.50 10.19
CA ALA A 384 -6.25 -28.47 11.21
C ALA A 384 -4.80 -28.62 10.66
N PRO A 385 -4.51 -29.46 9.64
CA PRO A 385 -3.16 -29.52 9.06
C PRO A 385 -2.75 -28.21 8.38
N GLN A 386 -3.64 -27.60 7.61
CA GLN A 386 -3.38 -26.33 6.91
C GLN A 386 -3.23 -25.17 7.90
N GLN A 387 -4.03 -25.15 8.97
CA GLN A 387 -3.86 -24.19 10.07
C GLN A 387 -2.50 -24.32 10.75
N ALA A 388 -2.03 -25.55 10.95
CA ALA A 388 -0.69 -25.80 11.50
C ALA A 388 0.41 -25.27 10.54
N ALA A 389 0.24 -25.46 9.23
CA ALA A 389 1.12 -24.92 8.20
C ALA A 389 1.14 -23.37 8.20
N LEU A 390 -0.02 -22.73 8.27
CA LEU A 390 -0.12 -21.27 8.36
C LEU A 390 0.55 -20.73 9.64
N ARG A 391 0.37 -21.37 10.78
CA ARG A 391 1.06 -21.01 12.03
C ARG A 391 2.57 -21.19 11.93
N ALA A 392 3.05 -22.25 11.26
CA ALA A 392 4.47 -22.47 11.03
C ALA A 392 5.06 -21.37 10.13
N ILE A 393 4.34 -20.96 9.07
CA ILE A 393 4.72 -19.81 8.23
C ILE A 393 4.84 -18.55 9.08
N ARG A 394 3.83 -18.22 9.89
CA ARG A 394 3.84 -17.06 10.77
C ARG A 394 5.08 -17.05 11.69
N ASN A 395 5.36 -18.15 12.35
CA ASN A 395 6.49 -18.27 13.27
C ASN A 395 7.84 -18.12 12.55
N THR A 396 7.96 -18.64 11.33
CA THR A 396 9.17 -18.52 10.52
C THR A 396 9.39 -17.09 10.02
N ILE A 397 8.34 -16.39 9.61
CA ILE A 397 8.42 -15.02 9.10
C ILE A 397 8.68 -14.03 10.25
N GLY A 398 7.95 -14.13 11.36
CA GLY A 398 8.17 -13.35 12.57
C GLY A 398 7.83 -11.86 12.46
N LEU A 399 7.19 -11.41 11.38
CA LEU A 399 6.64 -10.05 11.26
C LEU A 399 5.35 -9.92 12.06
N ASP A 400 5.09 -8.72 12.56
CA ASP A 400 3.88 -8.40 13.31
C ASP A 400 2.66 -8.20 12.41
N TYR A 401 2.89 -7.71 11.18
CA TYR A 401 1.89 -7.54 10.14
C TYR A 401 2.48 -7.93 8.78
N PHE A 402 1.83 -8.84 8.09
CA PHE A 402 2.15 -9.23 6.72
C PHE A 402 0.98 -10.00 6.09
N GLY A 403 1.02 -10.21 4.80
CA GLY A 403 0.07 -11.07 4.10
C GLY A 403 0.73 -12.17 3.33
N ILE A 404 -0.03 -13.23 3.02
CA ILE A 404 0.39 -14.27 2.09
C ILE A 404 -0.65 -14.46 0.99
N ASP A 405 -0.17 -14.73 -0.22
CA ASP A 405 -0.96 -15.34 -1.27
C ASP A 405 -0.63 -16.84 -1.31
N CYS A 406 -1.64 -17.68 -1.19
CA CYS A 406 -1.47 -19.13 -1.16
C CYS A 406 -2.60 -19.86 -1.91
N ALA A 407 -2.40 -21.16 -2.12
CA ALA A 407 -3.42 -22.07 -2.65
C ALA A 407 -3.34 -23.42 -1.90
N LEU A 408 -4.25 -24.32 -2.23
CA LEU A 408 -4.16 -25.72 -1.80
C LEU A 408 -3.84 -26.60 -3.02
N THR A 409 -2.90 -27.54 -2.84
CA THR A 409 -2.74 -28.63 -3.83
C THR A 409 -3.92 -29.58 -3.73
N PRO A 410 -4.16 -30.46 -4.74
CA PRO A 410 -5.10 -31.56 -4.61
C PRO A 410 -4.82 -32.50 -3.42
N ALA A 411 -3.58 -32.57 -2.95
CA ALA A 411 -3.19 -33.30 -1.76
C ALA A 411 -3.46 -32.55 -0.43
N GLY A 412 -3.95 -31.33 -0.51
CA GLY A 412 -4.28 -30.50 0.65
C GLY A 412 -3.08 -29.79 1.28
N GLU A 413 -1.95 -29.69 0.58
CA GLU A 413 -0.79 -28.92 1.06
C GLU A 413 -0.95 -27.44 0.70
N VAL A 414 -0.43 -26.55 1.54
CA VAL A 414 -0.47 -25.10 1.33
C VAL A 414 0.64 -24.68 0.37
N VAL A 415 0.29 -24.29 -0.85
CA VAL A 415 1.25 -23.66 -1.79
C VAL A 415 1.39 -22.19 -1.43
N VAL A 416 2.60 -21.75 -1.13
CA VAL A 416 2.89 -20.33 -0.83
C VAL A 416 3.46 -19.66 -2.07
N PHE A 417 2.74 -18.69 -2.62
CA PHE A 417 3.17 -17.93 -3.79
C PHE A 417 3.97 -16.69 -3.42
N GLU A 418 3.56 -16.01 -2.35
CA GLU A 418 4.11 -14.74 -1.93
C GLU A 418 3.90 -14.54 -0.44
N VAL A 419 4.92 -14.03 0.24
CA VAL A 419 4.83 -13.40 1.55
C VAL A 419 5.13 -11.92 1.33
N ASN A 420 4.23 -11.06 1.76
CA ASN A 420 4.34 -9.64 1.45
C ASN A 420 4.12 -8.81 2.72
N ALA A 421 5.18 -8.12 3.16
CA ALA A 421 5.12 -7.19 4.28
C ALA A 421 4.37 -5.89 3.94
N THR A 422 4.20 -5.59 2.63
CA THR A 422 3.41 -4.46 2.11
C THR A 422 1.97 -4.84 1.75
N MET A 423 1.46 -5.99 2.20
CA MET A 423 0.16 -6.48 1.77
C MET A 423 -0.94 -5.45 2.01
N LEU A 424 -1.52 -4.97 0.90
CA LEU A 424 -2.58 -3.97 0.92
C LEU A 424 -3.92 -4.59 1.33
N VAL A 425 -4.64 -3.86 2.19
CA VAL A 425 -6.04 -4.11 2.53
C VAL A 425 -6.84 -2.88 2.11
N HIS A 426 -7.70 -3.05 1.13
CA HIS A 426 -8.50 -1.94 0.60
C HIS A 426 -9.72 -1.70 1.47
N GLY A 427 -9.85 -0.48 2.00
CA GLY A 427 -10.99 -0.07 2.83
C GLY A 427 -12.31 0.05 2.06
N LYS A 428 -12.24 0.26 0.73
CA LYS A 428 -13.40 0.32 -0.16
C LYS A 428 -13.35 -0.85 -1.13
N ASN A 429 -14.45 -1.59 -1.23
CA ASN A 429 -14.62 -2.72 -2.12
C ASN A 429 -16.03 -2.64 -2.74
N ASP A 430 -16.26 -1.63 -3.58
CA ASP A 430 -17.61 -1.30 -4.10
C ASP A 430 -18.22 -2.47 -4.89
N SER A 431 -17.42 -3.22 -5.65
CA SER A 431 -17.85 -4.43 -6.37
C SER A 431 -18.11 -5.64 -5.46
N PHE A 432 -17.58 -5.63 -4.23
CA PHE A 432 -17.63 -6.74 -3.28
C PHE A 432 -17.92 -6.23 -1.86
N PRO A 433 -19.09 -5.62 -1.61
CA PRO A 433 -19.38 -4.94 -0.33
C PRO A 433 -19.36 -5.87 0.87
N TYR A 434 -19.55 -7.18 0.70
CA TYR A 434 -19.47 -8.19 1.75
C TYR A 434 -18.04 -8.31 2.37
N LYS A 435 -16.99 -7.82 1.71
CA LYS A 435 -15.63 -7.80 2.26
C LYS A 435 -15.45 -6.84 3.41
N SER A 436 -16.34 -5.89 3.58
CA SER A 436 -16.21 -4.82 4.58
C SER A 436 -16.06 -5.36 5.99
N GLU A 437 -16.70 -6.48 6.32
CA GLU A 437 -16.56 -7.10 7.65
C GLU A 437 -15.18 -7.70 7.87
N ALA A 438 -14.64 -8.43 6.89
CA ALA A 438 -13.28 -8.98 6.97
C ALA A 438 -12.23 -7.86 7.07
N VAL A 439 -12.37 -6.79 6.28
CA VAL A 439 -11.51 -5.60 6.36
C VAL A 439 -11.58 -4.96 7.75
N ASN A 440 -12.77 -4.81 8.32
CA ASN A 440 -12.94 -4.23 9.66
C ASN A 440 -12.31 -5.13 10.74
N ARG A 441 -12.42 -6.46 10.66
CA ARG A 441 -11.75 -7.40 11.57
C ARG A 441 -10.23 -7.22 11.53
N ILE A 442 -9.63 -7.12 10.34
CA ILE A 442 -8.18 -6.89 10.18
C ILE A 442 -7.78 -5.56 10.82
N ARG A 443 -8.52 -4.48 10.56
CA ARG A 443 -8.25 -3.16 11.15
C ARG A 443 -8.35 -3.18 12.67
N GLN A 444 -9.40 -3.77 13.22
CA GLN A 444 -9.61 -3.87 14.67
C GLN A 444 -8.49 -4.67 15.33
N GLN A 445 -8.08 -5.78 14.73
CA GLN A 445 -6.98 -6.59 15.25
C GLN A 445 -5.64 -5.82 15.22
N PHE A 446 -5.39 -5.06 14.16
CA PHE A 446 -4.20 -4.22 14.08
C PHE A 446 -4.21 -3.10 15.15
N HIS A 447 -5.38 -2.48 15.39
CA HIS A 447 -5.54 -1.51 16.49
C HIS A 447 -5.31 -2.16 17.87
N SER A 448 -5.80 -3.39 18.07
CA SER A 448 -5.58 -4.13 19.31
C SER A 448 -4.10 -4.46 19.52
N LEU A 449 -3.39 -4.85 18.45
CA LEU A 449 -1.94 -5.08 18.48
C LEU A 449 -1.19 -3.81 18.87
N LEU A 450 -1.50 -2.67 18.24
CA LEU A 450 -0.90 -1.38 18.58
C LEU A 450 -1.12 -1.00 20.04
N ALA A 451 -2.36 -1.12 20.53
CA ALA A 451 -2.72 -0.79 21.90
C ALA A 451 -2.00 -1.69 22.90
N GLY A 452 -1.95 -3.01 22.65
CA GLY A 452 -1.22 -3.97 23.49
C GLY A 452 0.26 -3.61 23.60
N THR A 453 0.90 -3.37 22.44
CA THR A 453 2.33 -3.00 22.37
C THR A 453 2.62 -1.68 23.08
N ALA A 454 1.76 -0.66 22.92
CA ALA A 454 1.92 0.62 23.60
C ALA A 454 1.75 0.50 25.13
N HIS A 455 0.78 -0.28 25.61
CA HIS A 455 0.54 -0.48 27.05
C HIS A 455 1.64 -1.28 27.73
N GLU A 456 2.19 -2.32 27.08
CA GLU A 456 3.32 -3.07 27.61
C GLU A 456 4.54 -2.16 27.82
N ALA A 457 4.82 -1.27 26.86
CA ALA A 457 5.90 -0.30 26.98
C ALA A 457 5.72 0.68 28.15
N LEU A 458 4.49 1.15 28.35
CA LEU A 458 4.18 2.08 29.44
C LEU A 458 4.20 1.40 30.83
N SER A 459 4.02 0.08 30.91
CA SER A 459 4.05 -0.67 32.17
C SER A 459 5.47 -1.02 32.67
N VAL A 460 6.49 -0.88 31.79
CA VAL A 460 7.89 -1.20 32.09
C VAL A 460 8.71 0.05 32.44
N THR A 461 8.15 1.25 32.18
CA THR A 461 8.75 2.55 32.56
C THR A 461 8.21 3.06 33.87
#